data_ba9bbf109bfab67b2f1bef114e8c03c1
#
_entry.id   ba9bbf109bfab67b2f1bef114e8c03c1
#
_cell.length_a   1.000
_cell.length_b   1.000
_cell.length_c   1.000
_cell.angle_alpha   90.00
_cell.angle_beta   90.00
_cell.angle_gamma   90.00
#
_symmetry.space_group_name_H-M   'P 1'
#
loop_
_entity.id
_entity.type
_entity.pdbx_description
1 polymer ?
#
loop_
_entity_poly.entity_id
_entity_poly.type
_entity_poly.pdbx_seq_one_letter_code
_entity_poly.pdbx_strand_id
1 'polypeptide(L)'
;MKIKPVILCGGAGTRLWPKSKKNLPKQFIDWGGWTLFGKTLERVKSSIFDCPIITTNSSYLNLVKKHLTKYKIKKYSIILEPFKKNTAPAILSSALLEEVSYDQPMIFFTSDNLIGKINQFNKSINSHKKYLSDNNIFVFGIKPTSPSSEYGYFLTKKISNNLNKVHRFIEKPNKN
;
A
#
# COMPACT_ATOMS: atom_id res chain seq x y z
N MET A 1 -16.20 -12.85 -0.25
CA MET A 1 -15.43 -12.24 0.86
C MET A 1 -14.75 -10.97 0.37
N LYS A 2 -14.77 -9.86 1.13
CA LYS A 2 -14.06 -8.61 0.81
C LYS A 2 -12.61 -8.69 1.29
N ILE A 3 -11.73 -7.96 0.61
CA ILE A 3 -10.32 -7.86 0.98
C ILE A 3 -10.14 -6.72 1.98
N LYS A 4 -9.44 -6.92 3.08
CA LYS A 4 -9.11 -5.89 4.06
C LYS A 4 -7.94 -5.04 3.54
N PRO A 5 -8.17 -3.76 3.19
CA PRO A 5 -7.09 -2.89 2.76
C PRO A 5 -6.39 -2.28 3.97
N VAL A 6 -5.07 -2.33 3.97
CA VAL A 6 -4.20 -1.66 4.95
C VAL A 6 -3.39 -0.60 4.24
N ILE A 7 -3.43 0.63 4.73
CA ILE A 7 -2.66 1.74 4.16
C ILE A 7 -1.52 2.10 5.09
N LEU A 8 -0.30 1.86 4.64
CA LEU A 8 0.93 2.16 5.37
C LEU A 8 1.27 3.64 5.22
N CYS A 9 1.05 4.44 6.26
CA CYS A 9 1.14 5.90 6.22
C CYS A 9 2.12 6.49 7.26
N GLY A 10 3.18 5.73 7.64
CA GLY A 10 4.18 6.13 8.64
C GLY A 10 5.44 6.82 8.06
N GLY A 11 5.65 6.79 6.74
CA GLY A 11 6.86 7.30 6.09
C GLY A 11 7.03 8.82 6.16
N ALA A 12 8.25 9.31 6.41
CA ALA A 12 8.56 10.75 6.49
C ALA A 12 8.75 11.42 5.12
N GLY A 13 9.05 10.65 4.06
CA GLY A 13 9.15 11.17 2.68
C GLY A 13 10.27 12.21 2.46
N THR A 14 11.40 12.12 3.14
CA THR A 14 12.47 13.14 3.19
C THR A 14 13.13 13.45 1.84
N ARG A 15 13.08 12.52 0.89
CA ARG A 15 13.70 12.68 -0.45
C ARG A 15 13.12 13.81 -1.31
N LEU A 16 11.94 14.33 -0.97
CA LEU A 16 11.30 15.43 -1.68
C LEU A 16 11.48 16.80 -1.01
N TRP A 17 12.47 16.92 -0.11
CA TRP A 17 12.82 18.22 0.43
C TRP A 17 13.16 19.20 -0.72
N PRO A 18 12.75 20.48 -0.68
CA PRO A 18 12.06 21.21 0.40
C PRO A 18 10.53 21.09 0.38
N LYS A 19 9.91 20.39 -0.59
CA LYS A 19 8.45 20.23 -0.62
C LYS A 19 7.95 19.37 0.53
N SER A 20 8.65 18.26 0.86
CA SER A 20 8.37 17.48 2.06
C SER A 20 9.06 18.09 3.28
N LYS A 21 8.35 18.12 4.41
CA LYS A 21 8.84 18.64 5.70
C LYS A 21 8.45 17.63 6.80
N LYS A 22 9.08 17.76 7.99
CA LYS A 22 8.81 16.89 9.14
C LYS A 22 7.31 16.83 9.50
N ASN A 23 6.61 17.96 9.38
CA ASN A 23 5.17 18.08 9.64
C ASN A 23 4.30 17.94 8.38
N LEU A 24 4.88 17.80 7.19
CA LEU A 24 4.19 17.61 5.92
C LEU A 24 4.91 16.55 5.07
N PRO A 25 4.77 15.24 5.38
CA PRO A 25 5.37 14.18 4.60
C PRO A 25 4.85 14.10 3.16
N LYS A 26 5.61 13.45 2.28
CA LYS A 26 5.35 13.30 0.84
C LYS A 26 3.90 12.97 0.51
N GLN A 27 3.30 12.03 1.22
CA GLN A 27 1.95 11.53 0.94
C GLN A 27 0.84 12.55 1.17
N PHE A 28 1.11 13.62 1.93
CA PHE A 28 0.16 14.68 2.23
C PHE A 28 0.41 15.98 1.46
N ILE A 29 1.46 16.05 0.63
CA ILE A 29 1.73 17.22 -0.22
C ILE A 29 0.56 17.38 -1.19
N ASP A 30 0.04 18.61 -1.30
CA ASP A 30 -0.98 18.96 -2.29
C ASP A 30 -0.33 19.16 -3.67
N TRP A 31 -0.85 18.44 -4.65
CA TRP A 31 -0.42 18.44 -6.05
C TRP A 31 -1.50 19.08 -6.96
N GLY A 32 -2.08 20.19 -6.55
CA GLY A 32 -3.16 20.83 -7.29
C GLY A 32 -4.53 20.23 -6.92
N GLY A 33 -4.86 20.25 -5.64
CA GLY A 33 -6.16 19.79 -5.11
C GLY A 33 -6.21 18.32 -4.68
N TRP A 34 -5.16 17.54 -4.93
CA TRP A 34 -5.08 16.13 -4.55
C TRP A 34 -3.76 15.78 -3.83
N THR A 35 -3.75 14.67 -3.11
CA THR A 35 -2.57 14.13 -2.42
C THR A 35 -2.41 12.65 -2.75
N LEU A 36 -1.19 12.11 -2.61
CA LEU A 36 -0.95 10.68 -2.84
C LEU A 36 -1.77 9.81 -1.87
N PHE A 37 -1.85 10.20 -0.60
CA PHE A 37 -2.70 9.53 0.37
C PHE A 37 -4.18 9.61 -0.02
N GLY A 38 -4.64 10.77 -0.51
CA GLY A 38 -6.00 10.94 -1.02
C GLY A 38 -6.31 10.00 -2.18
N LYS A 39 -5.39 9.85 -3.14
CA LYS A 39 -5.53 8.89 -4.25
C LYS A 39 -5.57 7.43 -3.76
N THR A 40 -4.84 7.12 -2.69
CA THR A 40 -4.93 5.80 -2.06
C THR A 40 -6.28 5.59 -1.37
N LEU A 41 -6.83 6.61 -0.70
CA LEU A 41 -8.17 6.56 -0.11
C LEU A 41 -9.27 6.38 -1.18
N GLU A 42 -9.15 7.06 -2.33
CA GLU A 42 -10.08 6.85 -3.47
C GLU A 42 -10.05 5.40 -3.97
N ARG A 43 -8.87 4.80 -4.05
CA ARG A 43 -8.66 3.42 -4.50
C ARG A 43 -9.39 2.41 -3.61
N VAL A 44 -9.31 2.57 -2.30
CA VAL A 44 -9.92 1.64 -1.35
C VAL A 44 -11.44 1.78 -1.19
N LYS A 45 -12.08 2.74 -1.89
CA LYS A 45 -13.54 2.84 -1.97
C LYS A 45 -14.19 1.78 -2.86
N SER A 46 -13.41 1.06 -3.64
CA SER A 46 -13.96 -0.01 -4.49
C SER A 46 -14.69 -1.06 -3.66
N SER A 47 -15.80 -1.58 -4.18
CA SER A 47 -16.63 -2.60 -3.51
C SER A 47 -15.93 -3.92 -3.22
N ILE A 48 -14.77 -4.16 -3.83
CA ILE A 48 -13.94 -5.33 -3.54
C ILE A 48 -13.25 -5.26 -2.17
N PHE A 49 -13.17 -4.05 -1.60
CA PHE A 49 -12.51 -3.80 -0.32
C PHE A 49 -13.51 -3.66 0.83
N ASP A 50 -13.05 -4.00 2.01
CA ASP A 50 -13.68 -3.71 3.29
C ASP A 50 -13.22 -2.36 3.83
N CYS A 51 -13.64 -1.99 5.05
CA CYS A 51 -13.18 -0.79 5.75
C CYS A 51 -11.65 -0.80 5.89
N PRO A 52 -10.96 0.31 5.53
CA PRO A 52 -9.50 0.35 5.58
C PRO A 52 -8.96 0.43 7.00
N ILE A 53 -7.81 -0.20 7.21
CA ILE A 53 -6.92 0.04 8.34
C ILE A 53 -5.84 1.03 7.87
N ILE A 54 -5.54 2.04 8.67
CA ILE A 54 -4.47 2.99 8.40
C ILE A 54 -3.41 2.86 9.50
N THR A 55 -2.19 2.48 9.15
CA THR A 55 -1.06 2.54 10.09
C THR A 55 -0.35 3.87 9.94
N THR A 56 -0.15 4.59 11.02
CA THR A 56 0.48 5.91 10.97
C THR A 56 1.18 6.27 12.28
N ASN A 57 2.06 7.24 12.24
CA ASN A 57 2.65 7.80 13.45
C ASN A 57 1.69 8.82 14.09
N SER A 58 1.76 8.98 15.43
CA SER A 58 0.95 9.95 16.18
C SER A 58 1.07 11.38 15.64
N SER A 59 2.26 11.77 15.17
CA SER A 59 2.51 13.09 14.58
C SER A 59 1.69 13.37 13.31
N TYR A 60 1.22 12.33 12.62
CA TYR A 60 0.45 12.47 11.38
C TYR A 60 -1.04 12.19 11.56
N LEU A 61 -1.49 11.84 12.77
CA LEU A 61 -2.88 11.46 13.04
C LEU A 61 -3.88 12.53 12.57
N ASN A 62 -3.61 13.80 12.84
CA ASN A 62 -4.49 14.91 12.42
C ASN A 62 -4.56 15.06 10.90
N LEU A 63 -3.43 14.87 10.19
CA LEU A 63 -3.41 14.87 8.72
C LEU A 63 -4.20 13.70 8.15
N VAL A 64 -4.06 12.51 8.71
CA VAL A 64 -4.83 11.32 8.33
C VAL A 64 -6.32 11.57 8.52
N LYS A 65 -6.76 12.01 9.71
CA LYS A 65 -8.18 12.30 10.00
C LYS A 65 -8.77 13.35 9.06
N LYS A 66 -8.04 14.45 8.79
CA LYS A 66 -8.45 15.49 7.83
C LYS A 66 -8.70 14.90 6.43
N HIS A 67 -7.82 14.00 5.97
CA HIS A 67 -7.99 13.35 4.67
C HIS A 67 -9.15 12.35 4.66
N LEU A 68 -9.32 11.55 5.71
CA LEU A 68 -10.45 10.62 5.82
C LEU A 68 -11.79 11.38 5.73
N THR A 69 -11.91 12.51 6.38
CA THR A 69 -13.09 13.41 6.29
C THR A 69 -13.24 13.98 4.88
N LYS A 70 -12.17 14.58 4.30
CA LYS A 70 -12.19 15.15 2.94
C LYS A 70 -12.62 14.12 1.90
N TYR A 71 -12.14 12.89 2.01
CA TYR A 71 -12.45 11.79 1.08
C TYR A 71 -13.67 10.97 1.49
N LYS A 72 -14.43 11.39 2.51
CA LYS A 72 -15.69 10.76 2.96
C LYS A 72 -15.54 9.27 3.30
N ILE A 73 -14.43 8.88 3.92
CA ILE A 73 -14.24 7.54 4.47
C ILE A 73 -14.89 7.53 5.85
N LYS A 74 -16.04 6.87 5.98
CA LYS A 74 -16.85 6.89 7.23
C LYS A 74 -16.45 5.81 8.23
N LYS A 75 -16.02 4.63 7.73
CA LYS A 75 -15.62 3.48 8.57
C LYS A 75 -14.16 3.16 8.30
N TYR A 76 -13.36 3.11 9.34
CA TYR A 76 -11.93 2.83 9.27
C TYR A 76 -11.38 2.52 10.65
N SER A 77 -10.22 1.87 10.70
CA SER A 77 -9.41 1.71 11.93
C SER A 77 -8.07 2.38 11.77
N ILE A 78 -7.51 2.91 12.84
CA ILE A 78 -6.19 3.54 12.85
C ILE A 78 -5.30 2.82 13.88
N ILE A 79 -4.13 2.37 13.41
CA ILE A 79 -3.05 1.89 14.25
C ILE A 79 -2.01 3.00 14.39
N LEU A 80 -1.74 3.40 15.63
CA LEU A 80 -0.68 4.37 15.91
C LEU A 80 0.62 3.63 16.20
N GLU A 81 1.60 3.80 15.31
CA GLU A 81 2.93 3.25 15.49
C GLU A 81 3.74 4.15 16.44
N PRO A 82 4.17 3.66 17.61
CA PRO A 82 4.93 4.46 18.57
C PRO A 82 6.33 4.80 18.03
N PHE A 83 6.90 3.91 17.23
CA PHE A 83 8.23 4.06 16.64
C PHE A 83 8.23 3.67 15.16
N LYS A 84 9.12 4.28 14.38
CA LYS A 84 9.36 3.90 12.98
C LYS A 84 10.19 2.61 12.94
N LYS A 85 9.57 1.49 12.60
CA LYS A 85 10.19 0.15 12.56
C LYS A 85 10.02 -0.56 11.22
N ASN A 86 10.03 0.19 10.12
CA ASN A 86 9.81 -0.33 8.77
C ASN A 86 8.41 -0.95 8.57
N THR A 87 8.27 -1.85 7.59
CA THR A 87 6.98 -2.34 7.11
C THR A 87 6.46 -3.54 7.91
N ALA A 88 7.34 -4.44 8.35
CA ALA A 88 6.93 -5.72 8.95
C ALA A 88 6.09 -5.57 10.23
N PRO A 89 6.44 -4.71 11.21
CA PRO A 89 5.60 -4.50 12.39
C PRO A 89 4.22 -3.90 12.05
N ALA A 90 4.14 -3.01 11.06
CA ALA A 90 2.86 -2.44 10.62
C ALA A 90 1.96 -3.51 9.98
N ILE A 91 2.52 -4.44 9.21
CA ILE A 91 1.80 -5.59 8.66
C ILE A 91 1.30 -6.48 9.79
N LEU A 92 2.19 -6.87 10.71
CA LEU A 92 1.85 -7.77 11.81
C LEU A 92 0.78 -7.17 12.72
N SER A 93 0.93 -5.92 13.16
CA SER A 93 -0.05 -5.26 14.01
C SER A 93 -1.42 -5.14 13.35
N SER A 94 -1.45 -4.96 12.02
CA SER A 94 -2.71 -4.91 11.26
C SER A 94 -3.38 -6.29 11.16
N ALA A 95 -2.59 -7.36 11.03
CA ALA A 95 -3.10 -8.73 10.95
C ALA A 95 -3.62 -9.26 12.29
N LEU A 96 -3.14 -8.70 13.40
CA LEU A 96 -3.53 -9.09 14.75
C LEU A 96 -4.73 -8.29 15.31
N LEU A 97 -5.32 -7.38 14.53
CA LEU A 97 -6.52 -6.68 14.98
C LEU A 97 -7.71 -7.66 15.06
N GLU A 98 -8.46 -7.60 16.15
CA GLU A 98 -9.66 -8.44 16.39
C GLU A 98 -10.71 -8.32 15.29
N GLU A 99 -10.79 -7.17 14.61
CA GLU A 99 -11.73 -6.95 13.52
C GLU A 99 -11.34 -7.65 12.19
N VAL A 100 -10.16 -8.26 12.13
CA VAL A 100 -9.67 -8.99 10.95
C VAL A 100 -9.92 -10.49 11.19
N SER A 101 -10.79 -11.07 10.37
CA SER A 101 -11.01 -12.52 10.40
C SER A 101 -9.77 -13.26 9.92
N TYR A 102 -9.48 -14.41 10.53
CA TYR A 102 -8.33 -15.25 10.15
C TYR A 102 -8.26 -15.58 8.65
N ASP A 103 -9.41 -15.85 8.04
CA ASP A 103 -9.51 -16.19 6.60
C ASP A 103 -9.64 -14.96 5.68
N GLN A 104 -9.66 -13.74 6.24
CA GLN A 104 -9.84 -12.54 5.42
C GLN A 104 -8.54 -12.15 4.72
N PRO A 105 -8.49 -12.16 3.37
CA PRO A 105 -7.30 -11.70 2.68
C PRO A 105 -7.07 -10.22 2.93
N MET A 106 -5.81 -9.86 3.14
CA MET A 106 -5.37 -8.49 3.33
C MET A 106 -4.57 -7.98 2.15
N ILE A 107 -4.69 -6.70 1.84
CA ILE A 107 -3.84 -6.03 0.85
C ILE A 107 -3.18 -4.80 1.48
N PHE A 108 -1.87 -4.67 1.30
CA PHE A 108 -1.09 -3.60 1.87
C PHE A 108 -0.73 -2.58 0.80
N PHE A 109 -1.16 -1.35 0.99
CA PHE A 109 -0.86 -0.21 0.14
C PHE A 109 0.13 0.72 0.81
N THR A 110 1.16 1.14 0.09
CA THR A 110 1.90 2.33 0.49
C THR A 110 1.07 3.58 0.20
N SER A 111 1.11 4.55 1.10
CA SER A 111 0.33 5.80 0.98
C SER A 111 0.88 6.79 -0.04
N ASP A 112 2.03 6.50 -0.64
CA ASP A 112 2.81 7.42 -1.48
C ASP A 112 2.97 6.96 -2.93
N ASN A 113 2.30 5.87 -3.33
CA ASN A 113 2.30 5.37 -4.70
C ASN A 113 1.09 5.83 -5.49
N LEU A 114 1.34 6.42 -6.65
CA LEU A 114 0.32 6.73 -7.63
C LEU A 114 0.09 5.51 -8.54
N ILE A 115 -1.08 4.89 -8.45
CA ILE A 115 -1.51 3.82 -9.35
C ILE A 115 -2.51 4.42 -10.34
N GLY A 116 -2.14 4.42 -11.62
CA GLY A 116 -3.05 4.73 -12.72
C GLY A 116 -4.07 3.61 -12.95
N LYS A 117 -4.91 3.74 -13.94
CA LYS A 117 -5.82 2.68 -14.45
C LYS A 117 -6.47 1.82 -13.35
N ILE A 118 -7.08 2.47 -12.35
CA ILE A 118 -7.66 1.83 -11.15
C ILE A 118 -8.57 0.65 -11.49
N ASN A 119 -9.37 0.77 -12.57
CA ASN A 119 -10.25 -0.32 -13.00
C ASN A 119 -9.47 -1.56 -13.43
N GLN A 120 -8.33 -1.41 -14.10
CA GLN A 120 -7.48 -2.55 -14.48
C GLN A 120 -6.83 -3.17 -13.25
N PHE A 121 -6.38 -2.35 -12.30
CA PHE A 121 -5.84 -2.80 -11.03
C PHE A 121 -6.87 -3.64 -10.26
N ASN A 122 -8.10 -3.13 -10.10
CA ASN A 122 -9.18 -3.86 -9.43
C ASN A 122 -9.57 -5.15 -10.15
N LYS A 123 -9.62 -5.14 -11.49
CA LYS A 123 -9.83 -6.36 -12.30
C LYS A 123 -8.72 -7.39 -12.06
N SER A 124 -7.46 -6.95 -12.01
CA SER A 124 -6.33 -7.84 -11.71
C SER A 124 -6.47 -8.49 -10.33
N ILE A 125 -6.83 -7.74 -9.29
CA ILE A 125 -7.08 -8.29 -7.97
C ILE A 125 -8.19 -9.34 -8.02
N ASN A 126 -9.34 -9.00 -8.60
CA ASN A 126 -10.49 -9.91 -8.65
C ASN A 126 -10.20 -11.21 -9.41
N SER A 127 -9.50 -11.14 -10.55
CA SER A 127 -9.19 -12.31 -11.35
C SER A 127 -8.22 -13.29 -10.66
N HIS A 128 -7.39 -12.77 -9.72
CA HIS A 128 -6.41 -13.58 -8.99
C HIS A 128 -6.88 -13.98 -7.59
N LYS A 129 -8.03 -13.49 -7.14
CA LYS A 129 -8.56 -13.75 -5.80
C LYS A 129 -8.72 -15.24 -5.50
N LYS A 130 -9.05 -16.05 -6.50
CA LYS A 130 -9.18 -17.52 -6.38
C LYS A 130 -7.87 -18.25 -6.05
N TYR A 131 -6.74 -17.60 -6.21
CA TYR A 131 -5.42 -18.18 -5.87
C TYR A 131 -4.94 -17.76 -4.48
N LEU A 132 -5.67 -16.86 -3.79
CA LEU A 132 -5.36 -16.50 -2.43
C LEU A 132 -5.63 -17.70 -1.53
N SER A 133 -4.60 -18.16 -0.86
CA SER A 133 -4.65 -19.25 0.12
C SER A 133 -3.65 -18.93 1.24
N ASP A 134 -3.76 -19.61 2.35
CA ASP A 134 -2.96 -19.39 3.56
C ASP A 134 -1.45 -19.52 3.35
N ASN A 135 -1.07 -20.20 2.26
CA ASN A 135 0.33 -20.48 1.95
C ASN A 135 0.94 -19.54 0.89
N ASN A 136 0.22 -18.51 0.43
CA ASN A 136 0.68 -17.66 -0.66
C ASN A 136 0.68 -16.17 -0.28
N ILE A 137 1.81 -15.52 -0.57
CA ILE A 137 1.93 -14.07 -0.55
C ILE A 137 1.98 -13.57 -2.00
N PHE A 138 1.08 -12.65 -2.35
CA PHE A 138 1.03 -12.03 -3.66
C PHE A 138 1.68 -10.65 -3.61
N VAL A 139 2.49 -10.37 -4.62
CA VAL A 139 3.11 -9.07 -4.81
C VAL A 139 2.78 -8.52 -6.20
N PHE A 140 2.60 -7.22 -6.31
CA PHE A 140 2.40 -6.55 -7.59
C PHE A 140 3.74 -6.10 -8.14
N GLY A 141 4.18 -6.74 -9.24
CA GLY A 141 5.37 -6.31 -9.97
C GLY A 141 5.02 -5.27 -11.02
N ILE A 142 5.88 -4.27 -11.17
CA ILE A 142 5.82 -3.29 -12.26
C ILE A 142 6.87 -3.70 -13.29
N LYS A 143 6.44 -3.80 -14.56
CA LYS A 143 7.40 -4.08 -15.65
C LYS A 143 8.38 -2.92 -15.76
N PRO A 144 9.69 -3.16 -15.61
CA PRO A 144 10.68 -2.10 -15.72
C PRO A 144 10.72 -1.56 -17.16
N THR A 145 10.87 -0.25 -17.28
CA THR A 145 11.06 0.43 -18.57
C THR A 145 12.53 0.68 -18.89
N SER A 146 13.38 0.69 -17.85
CA SER A 146 14.83 0.83 -17.94
C SER A 146 15.49 0.18 -16.73
N PRO A 147 16.76 -0.25 -16.83
CA PRO A 147 17.52 -0.73 -15.66
C PRO A 147 17.75 0.41 -14.65
N SER A 148 17.64 0.09 -13.36
CA SER A 148 17.94 1.02 -12.27
C SER A 148 18.49 0.29 -11.07
N SER A 149 19.56 0.78 -10.48
CA SER A 149 20.11 0.29 -9.22
C SER A 149 19.36 0.81 -7.99
N GLU A 150 18.33 1.63 -8.17
CA GLU A 150 17.53 2.19 -7.08
C GLU A 150 16.34 1.32 -6.66
N TYR A 151 16.03 0.28 -7.45
CA TYR A 151 14.86 -0.58 -7.25
C TYR A 151 15.24 -2.02 -6.93
N GLY A 152 14.31 -2.72 -6.28
CA GLY A 152 14.35 -4.17 -6.17
C GLY A 152 13.64 -4.84 -7.35
N TYR A 153 14.10 -6.01 -7.74
CA TYR A 153 13.59 -6.77 -8.88
C TYR A 153 13.18 -8.18 -8.48
N PHE A 154 12.07 -8.64 -9.04
CA PHE A 154 11.65 -10.04 -8.95
C PHE A 154 12.18 -10.83 -10.14
N LEU A 155 12.94 -11.89 -9.87
CA LEU A 155 13.19 -12.94 -10.87
C LEU A 155 11.99 -13.88 -10.87
N THR A 156 11.30 -13.97 -12.01
CA THR A 156 10.03 -14.69 -12.07
C THR A 156 9.99 -15.74 -13.16
N LYS A 157 9.17 -16.79 -12.94
CA LYS A 157 8.79 -17.77 -13.95
C LYS A 157 7.28 -17.66 -14.20
N LYS A 158 6.87 -17.60 -15.48
CA LYS A 158 5.46 -17.50 -15.88
C LYS A 158 4.71 -18.76 -15.45
N ILE A 159 3.55 -18.58 -14.83
CA ILE A 159 2.59 -19.65 -14.54
C ILE A 159 1.42 -19.58 -15.52
N SER A 160 0.82 -18.38 -15.65
CA SER A 160 -0.29 -18.11 -16.57
C SER A 160 -0.28 -16.64 -16.98
N ASN A 161 -1.28 -16.19 -17.74
CA ASN A 161 -1.40 -14.77 -18.09
C ASN A 161 -1.51 -13.91 -16.82
N ASN A 162 -0.55 -12.99 -16.67
CA ASN A 162 -0.44 -12.06 -15.54
C ASN A 162 -0.20 -12.70 -14.16
N LEU A 163 0.17 -13.98 -14.09
CA LEU A 163 0.57 -14.66 -12.87
C LEU A 163 1.94 -15.31 -13.06
N ASN A 164 2.88 -14.93 -12.20
CA ASN A 164 4.24 -15.46 -12.21
C ASN A 164 4.62 -15.97 -10.82
N LYS A 165 5.42 -17.02 -10.77
CA LYS A 165 6.08 -17.45 -9.53
C LYS A 165 7.34 -16.63 -9.33
N VAL A 166 7.49 -16.01 -8.16
CA VAL A 166 8.73 -15.34 -7.76
C VAL A 166 9.72 -16.40 -7.30
N HIS A 167 10.90 -16.44 -7.91
CA HIS A 167 12.00 -17.30 -7.51
C HIS A 167 12.97 -16.59 -6.59
N ARG A 168 13.20 -15.30 -6.87
CA ARG A 168 14.17 -14.51 -6.12
C ARG A 168 13.80 -13.05 -6.16
N PHE A 169 14.07 -12.35 -5.07
CA PHE A 169 14.08 -10.89 -4.99
C PHE A 169 15.53 -10.41 -4.94
N ILE A 170 15.86 -9.43 -5.75
CA ILE A 170 17.19 -8.82 -5.84
C ILE A 170 17.03 -7.35 -5.52
N GLU A 171 17.51 -6.93 -4.34
CA GLU A 171 17.45 -5.54 -3.90
C GLU A 171 18.61 -4.77 -4.50
N LYS A 172 18.33 -3.69 -5.20
CA LYS A 172 19.30 -2.71 -5.71
C LYS A 172 20.52 -3.35 -6.37
N PRO A 173 20.34 -4.08 -7.50
CA PRO A 173 21.45 -4.77 -8.15
C PRO A 173 22.51 -3.78 -8.63
N ASN A 174 23.76 -4.20 -8.64
CA ASN A 174 24.83 -3.45 -9.27
C ASN A 174 24.56 -3.32 -10.77
N LYS A 175 25.08 -2.24 -11.39
CA LYS A 175 24.89 -1.95 -12.83
C LYS A 175 25.72 -2.86 -13.76
N ASN A 176 26.38 -3.88 -13.23
CA ASN A 176 27.18 -4.81 -14.03
C ASN A 176 26.33 -5.90 -14.67
#